data_11e1be30103fb63c16c02a2416d700a3
#
_entry.id   11e1be30103fb63c16c02a2416d700a3
#
_cell.length_a   1.000
_cell.length_b   1.000
_cell.length_c   1.000
_cell.angle_alpha   90.00
_cell.angle_beta   90.00
_cell.angle_gamma   90.00
#
_symmetry.space_group_name_H-M   'P 1'
#
loop_
_entity.id
_entity.type
_entity.pdbx_description
1 polymer ?
#
loop_
_entity_poly.entity_id
_entity_poly.type
_entity_poly.pdbx_seq_one_letter_code
_entity_poly.pdbx_strand_id
1 'polypeptide(L)'
;MAQLYYKYSTMNAGKSIELIKVAYNYEERGKHVLCLAPGADNRYGIGKITSRIGVSREAIIVNDETNILKLFIRENKKKKIDCVLVDECQFLKKHHVQELTKTSSSEPEDFLIILRLTIHS
;
A
#
# COMPACT_ATOMS: atom_id res chain seq x y z
N MET A 1 15.79 -11.25 -1.62
CA MET A 1 14.86 -10.58 -2.54
C MET A 1 13.49 -10.46 -1.90
N ALA A 2 12.93 -9.27 -1.88
CA ALA A 2 11.63 -9.04 -1.27
C ALA A 2 10.51 -9.73 -2.05
N GLN A 3 9.38 -9.96 -1.40
CA GLN A 3 8.25 -10.64 -2.02
C GLN A 3 7.12 -9.66 -2.35
N LEU A 4 6.47 -9.93 -3.46
CA LEU A 4 5.35 -9.16 -3.95
C LEU A 4 4.11 -10.06 -3.98
N TYR A 5 3.08 -9.68 -3.23
CA TYR A 5 1.84 -10.46 -3.16
C TYR A 5 0.67 -9.69 -3.75
N TYR A 6 -0.13 -10.40 -4.54
CA TYR A 6 -1.41 -9.89 -5.02
C TYR A 6 -2.54 -10.56 -4.28
N LYS A 7 -3.48 -9.76 -3.79
CA LYS A 7 -4.70 -10.27 -3.20
C LYS A 7 -5.90 -9.73 -3.96
N TYR A 8 -6.78 -10.63 -4.37
CA TYR A 8 -8.01 -10.29 -5.07
C TYR A 8 -9.17 -10.28 -4.11
N SER A 9 -10.09 -9.34 -4.29
CA SER A 9 -11.30 -9.31 -3.52
C SER A 9 -12.42 -8.64 -4.30
N THR A 10 -13.67 -9.07 -4.01
CA THR A 10 -14.84 -8.37 -4.52
C THR A 10 -15.19 -7.22 -3.58
N MET A 11 -16.01 -6.29 -4.05
CA MET A 11 -16.40 -5.13 -3.25
C MET A 11 -17.14 -5.46 -1.96
N ASN A 12 -17.60 -6.68 -1.82
CA ASN A 12 -18.65 -6.99 -0.88
C ASN A 12 -18.26 -7.48 0.49
N ALA A 13 -17.07 -7.68 0.87
CA ALA A 13 -16.85 -8.41 2.10
C ALA A 13 -15.67 -7.89 2.89
N GLY A 14 -15.80 -6.75 3.52
CA GLY A 14 -14.86 -6.29 4.52
C GLY A 14 -13.38 -6.41 4.15
N LYS A 15 -13.06 -6.26 2.88
CA LYS A 15 -11.72 -6.53 2.36
C LYS A 15 -10.68 -5.53 2.80
N SER A 16 -11.09 -4.28 2.98
CA SER A 16 -10.18 -3.27 3.52
C SER A 16 -9.79 -3.57 4.96
N ILE A 17 -10.65 -4.27 5.70
CA ILE A 17 -10.32 -4.63 7.07
C ILE A 17 -9.21 -5.69 7.13
N GLU A 18 -9.12 -6.59 6.15
CA GLU A 18 -8.01 -7.55 6.09
C GLU A 18 -6.68 -6.83 5.93
N LEU A 19 -6.64 -5.83 5.05
CA LEU A 19 -5.45 -5.02 4.82
C LEU A 19 -5.07 -4.26 6.08
N ILE A 20 -6.05 -3.68 6.75
CA ILE A 20 -5.85 -2.95 8.01
C ILE A 20 -5.32 -3.88 9.09
N LYS A 21 -5.85 -5.09 9.18
CA LYS A 21 -5.37 -6.09 10.15
C LYS A 21 -3.92 -6.47 9.91
N VAL A 22 -3.52 -6.63 8.66
CA VAL A 22 -2.12 -6.92 8.33
C VAL A 22 -1.22 -5.79 8.83
N ALA A 23 -1.62 -4.54 8.61
CA ALA A 23 -0.87 -3.37 9.07
C ALA A 23 -0.72 -3.39 10.60
N TYR A 24 -1.79 -3.61 11.32
CA TYR A 24 -1.74 -3.67 12.78
C TYR A 24 -0.88 -4.81 13.29
N ASN A 25 -0.96 -5.98 12.67
CA ASN A 25 -0.14 -7.13 13.06
C ASN A 25 1.36 -6.81 12.91
N TYR A 26 1.75 -6.15 11.85
CA TYR A 26 3.13 -5.74 11.66
C TYR A 26 3.57 -4.74 12.73
N GLU A 27 2.71 -3.77 13.02
CA GLU A 27 3.03 -2.73 14.01
C GLU A 27 3.13 -3.28 15.42
N GLU A 28 2.33 -4.28 15.77
CA GLU A 28 2.43 -4.96 17.06
C GLU A 28 3.77 -5.65 17.25
N ARG A 29 4.42 -6.02 16.15
CA ARG A 29 5.76 -6.61 16.17
C ARG A 29 6.86 -5.57 16.13
N GLY A 30 6.52 -4.29 16.22
CA GLY A 30 7.50 -3.22 16.14
C GLY A 30 7.94 -2.90 14.71
N LYS A 31 7.23 -3.39 13.71
CA LYS A 31 7.56 -3.14 12.30
C LYS A 31 6.77 -1.95 11.77
N HIS A 32 7.29 -1.30 10.73
CA HIS A 32 6.66 -0.12 10.16
C HIS A 32 6.03 -0.44 8.81
N VAL A 33 4.79 0.00 8.64
CA VAL A 33 4.01 -0.25 7.43
C VAL A 33 3.71 1.07 6.73
N LEU A 34 3.97 1.11 5.42
CA LEU A 34 3.60 2.22 4.57
C LEU A 34 2.35 1.83 3.80
N CYS A 35 1.26 2.58 3.97
CA CYS A 35 0.01 2.34 3.27
C CYS A 35 -0.16 3.34 2.14
N LEU A 36 -0.47 2.85 0.95
CA LEU A 36 -0.67 3.67 -0.25
C LEU A 36 -2.06 3.38 -0.83
N ALA A 37 -2.68 4.41 -1.38
CA ALA A 37 -3.97 4.27 -2.06
C ALA A 37 -4.02 5.22 -3.26
N PRO A 38 -4.35 4.73 -4.47
CA PRO A 38 -4.52 5.61 -5.62
C PRO A 38 -5.68 6.57 -5.42
N GLY A 39 -5.54 7.77 -5.94
CA GLY A 39 -6.59 8.76 -5.86
C GLY A 39 -6.38 9.88 -6.86
N ALA A 40 -7.48 10.37 -7.42
CA ALA A 40 -7.45 11.44 -8.40
C ALA A 40 -7.46 12.83 -7.75
N ASP A 41 -8.04 12.93 -6.55
CA ASP A 41 -8.27 14.21 -5.87
C ASP A 41 -7.49 14.30 -4.56
N ASN A 42 -6.17 14.29 -4.64
CA ASN A 42 -5.41 14.30 -3.41
C ASN A 42 -4.61 15.57 -3.20
N ARG A 43 -5.25 16.63 -2.98
CA ARG A 43 -4.59 17.91 -2.73
C ARG A 43 -3.58 17.84 -1.60
N TYR A 44 -3.78 16.95 -0.66
CA TYR A 44 -2.97 16.88 0.57
C TYR A 44 -2.09 15.65 0.66
N GLY A 45 -2.16 14.76 -0.33
CA GLY A 45 -1.35 13.55 -0.35
C GLY A 45 -1.71 12.50 0.69
N ILE A 46 -2.74 12.73 1.50
CA ILE A 46 -3.17 11.80 2.55
C ILE A 46 -4.62 11.42 2.37
N GLY A 47 -4.90 10.14 2.41
CA GLY A 47 -6.25 9.60 2.34
C GLY A 47 -6.45 8.53 3.38
N LYS A 48 -7.47 7.71 3.20
CA LYS A 48 -7.79 6.64 4.14
C LYS A 48 -8.17 5.37 3.42
N ILE A 49 -7.74 4.25 3.98
CA ILE A 49 -8.26 2.95 3.63
C ILE A 49 -9.38 2.68 4.64
N THR A 50 -10.60 2.52 4.16
CA THR A 50 -11.77 2.37 5.03
C THR A 50 -12.51 1.08 4.71
N SER A 51 -12.88 0.34 5.77
CA SER A 51 -13.72 -0.83 5.63
C SER A 51 -15.20 -0.44 5.68
N ARG A 52 -16.08 -1.36 5.31
CA ARG A 52 -17.52 -1.14 5.36
C ARG A 52 -18.05 -0.89 6.76
N ILE A 53 -17.39 -1.43 7.77
CA ILE A 53 -17.80 -1.27 9.16
C ILE A 53 -17.20 -0.03 9.82
N GLY A 54 -16.58 0.83 9.02
CA GLY A 54 -16.09 2.11 9.51
C GLY A 54 -14.67 2.10 10.06
N VAL A 55 -13.99 0.98 10.07
CA VAL A 55 -12.59 0.93 10.47
C VAL A 55 -11.75 1.56 9.36
N SER A 56 -10.88 2.49 9.69
CA SER A 56 -10.07 3.18 8.70
C SER A 56 -8.63 3.32 9.16
N ARG A 57 -7.75 3.55 8.20
CA ARG A 57 -6.33 3.77 8.42
C ARG A 57 -5.83 4.79 7.42
N GLU A 58 -4.97 5.70 7.87
CA GLU A 58 -4.38 6.68 6.98
C GLU A 58 -3.49 6.02 5.93
N ALA A 59 -3.55 6.56 4.72
CA ALA A 59 -2.71 6.10 3.61
C ALA A 59 -2.24 7.32 2.84
N ILE A 60 -1.06 7.19 2.21
CA ILE A 60 -0.57 8.23 1.32
C ILE A 60 -1.24 8.03 -0.03
N ILE A 61 -1.82 9.08 -0.57
CA ILE A 61 -2.48 9.02 -1.86
C ILE A 61 -1.44 9.05 -2.98
N VAL A 62 -1.61 8.12 -3.92
CA VAL A 62 -0.78 8.03 -5.12
C VAL A 62 -1.59 8.52 -6.30
N ASN A 63 -1.18 9.62 -6.91
CA ASN A 63 -1.81 10.10 -8.14
C ASN A 63 -0.99 9.65 -9.36
N ASP A 64 -1.45 10.03 -10.56
CA ASP A 64 -0.80 9.59 -11.80
C ASP A 64 0.67 10.01 -11.89
N GLU A 65 1.03 11.10 -11.27
CA GLU A 65 2.39 11.66 -11.34
C GLU A 65 3.29 11.21 -10.19
N THR A 66 2.73 10.59 -9.17
CA THR A 66 3.52 10.16 -8.02
C THR A 66 4.57 9.13 -8.43
N ASN A 67 5.82 9.38 -8.01
CA ASN A 67 6.88 8.39 -8.16
C ASN A 67 6.97 7.60 -6.86
N ILE A 68 6.51 6.35 -6.90
CA ILE A 68 6.43 5.52 -5.70
C ILE A 68 7.82 5.19 -5.15
N LEU A 69 8.80 5.01 -6.01
CA LEU A 69 10.17 4.73 -5.57
C LEU A 69 10.74 5.90 -4.77
N LYS A 70 10.57 7.12 -5.26
CA LYS A 70 11.02 8.32 -4.54
C LYS A 70 10.26 8.49 -3.23
N LEU A 71 8.96 8.24 -3.27
CA LEU A 71 8.11 8.31 -2.08
C LEU A 71 8.61 7.31 -1.02
N PHE A 72 8.87 6.08 -1.43
CA PHE A 72 9.38 5.04 -0.54
C PHE A 72 10.72 5.45 0.08
N ILE A 73 11.65 5.94 -0.74
CA ILE A 73 12.97 6.35 -0.26
C ILE A 73 12.83 7.46 0.79
N ARG A 74 11.97 8.42 0.53
CA ARG A 74 11.73 9.54 1.45
C ARG A 74 11.17 9.05 2.79
N GLU A 75 10.15 8.20 2.74
CA GLU A 75 9.52 7.70 3.97
C GLU A 75 10.42 6.72 4.72
N ASN A 76 11.18 5.93 3.99
CA ASN A 76 12.12 4.97 4.58
C ASN A 76 13.26 5.65 5.34
N LYS A 77 13.65 6.86 4.94
CA LYS A 77 14.64 7.65 5.65
C LYS A 77 14.13 8.14 7.00
N LYS A 78 12.84 8.42 7.10
CA LYS A 78 12.23 8.86 8.37
C LYS A 78 12.11 7.70 9.35
N LYS A 79 11.72 6.54 8.86
CA LYS A 79 11.58 5.34 9.64
C LYS A 79 11.61 4.14 8.68
N LYS A 80 12.48 3.19 8.95
CA LYS A 80 12.63 2.01 8.09
C LYS A 80 11.28 1.33 7.86
N ILE A 81 10.96 1.09 6.59
CA ILE A 81 9.71 0.46 6.19
C ILE A 81 9.93 -1.04 6.02
N ASP A 82 9.08 -1.83 6.65
CA ASP A 82 9.15 -3.30 6.60
C ASP A 82 8.10 -3.88 5.64
N CYS A 83 7.04 -3.14 5.38
CA CYS A 83 5.94 -3.61 4.53
C CYS A 83 5.28 -2.42 3.85
N VAL A 84 4.91 -2.60 2.58
CA VAL A 84 4.11 -1.63 1.83
C VAL A 84 2.78 -2.28 1.48
N LEU A 85 1.68 -1.62 1.81
CA LEU A 85 0.34 -2.06 1.47
C LEU A 85 -0.26 -1.09 0.47
N VAL A 86 -0.71 -1.59 -0.66
CA VAL A 86 -1.35 -0.77 -1.69
C VAL A 86 -2.78 -1.25 -1.91
N ASP A 87 -3.74 -0.40 -1.57
CA ASP A 87 -5.14 -0.71 -1.81
C ASP A 87 -5.53 -0.22 -3.21
N GLU A 88 -6.55 -0.84 -3.79
CA GLU A 88 -7.09 -0.46 -5.10
C GLU A 88 -6.00 -0.40 -6.17
N CYS A 89 -5.12 -1.40 -6.20
CA CYS A 89 -3.94 -1.38 -7.07
C CYS A 89 -4.29 -1.42 -8.57
N GLN A 90 -5.52 -1.74 -8.93
CA GLN A 90 -5.97 -1.71 -10.32
C GLN A 90 -5.94 -0.31 -10.92
N PHE A 91 -5.93 0.73 -10.08
CA PHE A 91 -5.86 2.11 -10.55
C PHE A 91 -4.43 2.63 -10.69
N LEU A 92 -3.43 1.82 -10.36
CA LEU A 92 -2.04 2.21 -10.55
C LEU A 92 -1.70 2.28 -12.03
N LYS A 93 -0.80 3.19 -12.38
CA LYS A 93 -0.25 3.29 -13.73
C LYS A 93 0.89 2.30 -13.90
N LYS A 94 1.30 2.07 -15.14
CA LYS A 94 2.41 1.17 -15.45
C LYS A 94 3.69 1.57 -14.72
N HIS A 95 4.00 2.87 -14.70
CA HIS A 95 5.21 3.33 -14.03
C HIS A 95 5.18 3.08 -12.52
N HIS A 96 3.99 3.11 -11.90
CA HIS A 96 3.86 2.79 -10.47
C HIS A 96 4.25 1.35 -10.19
N VAL A 97 3.80 0.42 -11.03
CA VAL A 97 4.13 -1.00 -10.88
C VAL A 97 5.63 -1.21 -11.04
N GLN A 98 6.23 -0.55 -12.02
CA GLN A 98 7.67 -0.63 -12.25
C GLN A 98 8.45 -0.08 -11.04
N GLU A 99 7.97 1.00 -10.45
CA GLU A 99 8.59 1.61 -9.28
C GLU A 99 8.49 0.69 -8.06
N LEU A 100 7.35 0.04 -7.87
CA LEU A 100 7.18 -0.95 -6.81
C LEU A 100 8.13 -2.15 -7.00
N THR A 101 8.29 -2.60 -8.22
CA THR A 101 9.20 -3.70 -8.53
C THR A 101 10.64 -3.32 -8.19
N LYS A 102 11.06 -2.12 -8.53
CA LYS A 102 12.40 -1.62 -8.19
C LYS A 102 12.58 -1.49 -6.68
N THR A 103 11.55 -1.02 -5.98
CA THR A 103 11.56 -0.95 -4.52
C THR A 103 11.77 -2.33 -3.92
N SER A 104 11.01 -3.31 -4.38
CA SER A 104 11.11 -4.68 -3.91
C SER A 104 12.52 -5.24 -4.12
N SER A 105 13.12 -4.98 -5.28
CA SER A 105 14.45 -5.51 -5.62
C SER A 105 15.55 -5.00 -4.72
N SER A 106 15.40 -3.82 -4.15
CA SER A 106 16.44 -3.18 -3.35
C SER A 106 16.33 -3.49 -1.86
N GLU A 107 15.31 -4.23 -1.43
CA GLU A 107 15.04 -4.48 -0.02
C GLU A 107 15.34 -5.93 0.38
N PRO A 108 15.53 -6.21 1.69
CA PRO A 108 15.82 -7.57 2.15
C PRO A 108 14.67 -8.55 1.91
N GLU A 109 14.95 -9.84 2.05
CA GLU A 109 13.98 -10.89 1.77
C GLU A 109 12.72 -10.84 2.64
N ASP A 110 12.81 -10.31 3.83
CA ASP A 110 11.65 -10.20 4.72
C ASP A 110 10.78 -8.97 4.45
N PHE A 111 11.21 -8.11 3.52
CA PHE A 111 10.40 -6.99 3.08
C PHE A 111 9.22 -7.48 2.24
N LEU A 112 8.05 -6.91 2.46
CA LEU A 112 6.82 -7.38 1.83
C LEU A 112 6.06 -6.23 1.19
N ILE A 113 5.59 -6.43 -0.04
CA ILE A 113 4.65 -5.54 -0.69
C ILE A 113 3.38 -6.31 -0.96
N ILE A 114 2.26 -5.84 -0.43
CA ILE A 114 0.95 -6.44 -0.66
C ILE A 114 0.12 -5.50 -1.52
N LEU A 115 -0.30 -5.99 -2.67
CA LEU A 115 -1.17 -5.24 -3.59
C LEU A 115 -2.56 -5.84 -3.53
N ARG A 116 -3.53 -5.01 -3.19
CA ARG A 116 -4.91 -5.44 -3.12
C ARG A 116 -5.69 -4.90 -4.31
N LEU A 117 -6.29 -5.81 -5.04
CA LEU A 117 -7.16 -5.50 -6.17
C LEU A 117 -8.60 -5.71 -5.76
N THR A 118 -9.45 -4.71 -5.96
CA THR A 118 -10.88 -4.86 -5.74
C THR A 118 -11.58 -5.02 -7.09
N ILE A 119 -12.32 -6.11 -7.23
CA ILE A 119 -13.08 -6.37 -8.44
C ILE A 119 -14.49 -5.84 -8.25
N HIS A 120 -14.88 -4.93 -9.12
CA HIS A 120 -16.25 -4.40 -9.12
C HIS A 120 -17.11 -5.26 -10.02
N SER A 121 -18.17 -5.81 -9.49
CA SER A 121 -19.10 -6.65 -10.25
C SER A 121 -20.46 -6.02 -10.36
#